data_0fa390ed86f8ddf6fd7a488d6c6fa749
#
_entry.id   0fa390ed86f8ddf6fd7a488d6c6fa749
#
_cell.length_a   1.000
_cell.length_b   1.000
_cell.length_c   1.000
_cell.angle_alpha   90.00
_cell.angle_beta   90.00
_cell.angle_gamma   90.00
#
_symmetry.space_group_name_H-M   'P 1'
#
loop_
_entity.id
_entity.type
_entity.pdbx_description
1 polymer ?
#
loop_
_entity_poly.entity_id
_entity_poly.type
_entity_poly.pdbx_seq_one_letter_code
_entity_poly.pdbx_strand_id
1 'polypeptide(L)'
;MSFTFTTLREAVQNYTQNNETSFIANMGVFVELAEERILKSIQLNVFKKNAAGAMTSSNQYLSIPSDFLAPFSLSITTSTADVENSNTFEFLLFKDLDFVESYSPNPATTGVPQYYAQFDVDNFLIGPTPNASYVSTLSYFYRPASLNESLLTLTVGATGSFTNGEKITGATSGVVSTIKAIPSSTTLTILVPSGTFTDGETITGATSEATTTVTSTGSDATISWLSENAEIALLYGTLTEASVYMKEEQDIMAMYNSR
;
A
#
# COMPACT_ATOMS: atom_id res chain seq x y z
N MET A 1 5.35 -16.96 -14.58
CA MET A 1 4.29 -17.40 -13.63
C MET A 1 4.27 -16.38 -12.51
N SER A 2 3.19 -15.64 -12.31
CA SER A 2 3.15 -14.63 -11.25
C SER A 2 2.89 -15.28 -9.89
N PHE A 3 3.60 -14.83 -8.85
CA PHE A 3 3.34 -15.28 -7.49
C PHE A 3 2.12 -14.59 -6.91
N THR A 4 1.22 -15.37 -6.30
CA THR A 4 0.32 -14.89 -5.27
C THR A 4 1.03 -14.99 -3.91
N PHE A 5 0.48 -14.39 -2.85
CA PHE A 5 1.05 -14.53 -1.51
C PHE A 5 1.14 -16.01 -1.09
N THR A 6 0.11 -16.79 -1.39
CA THR A 6 0.05 -18.22 -1.07
C THR A 6 1.15 -19.01 -1.80
N THR A 7 1.30 -18.82 -3.12
CA THR A 7 2.30 -19.56 -3.89
C THR A 7 3.74 -19.12 -3.59
N LEU A 8 3.96 -17.84 -3.26
CA LEU A 8 5.27 -17.35 -2.79
C LEU A 8 5.62 -17.98 -1.44
N ARG A 9 4.67 -18.02 -0.51
CA ARG A 9 4.86 -18.68 0.80
C ARG A 9 5.25 -20.15 0.65
N GLU A 10 4.51 -20.90 -0.18
CA GLU A 10 4.82 -22.30 -0.46
C GLU A 10 6.21 -22.47 -1.08
N ALA A 11 6.60 -21.59 -2.02
CA ALA A 11 7.93 -21.61 -2.60
C ALA A 11 9.01 -21.39 -1.53
N VAL A 12 8.86 -20.37 -0.68
CA VAL A 12 9.82 -20.08 0.41
C VAL A 12 9.91 -21.25 1.39
N GLN A 13 8.79 -21.84 1.79
CA GLN A 13 8.76 -23.02 2.67
C GLN A 13 9.49 -24.21 2.03
N ASN A 14 9.30 -24.44 0.74
CA ASN A 14 9.98 -25.52 0.02
C ASN A 14 11.50 -25.29 -0.09
N TYR A 15 11.94 -24.05 -0.28
CA TYR A 15 13.38 -23.72 -0.32
C TYR A 15 14.04 -23.86 1.05
N THR A 16 13.38 -23.38 2.10
CA THR A 16 13.92 -23.39 3.47
C THR A 16 13.68 -24.70 4.20
N GLN A 17 12.81 -25.58 3.68
CA GLN A 17 12.36 -26.82 4.34
C GLN A 17 11.85 -26.58 5.76
N ASN A 18 11.30 -25.39 6.01
CA ASN A 18 10.81 -24.97 7.33
C ASN A 18 9.29 -24.83 7.34
N ASN A 19 8.65 -25.65 8.19
CA ASN A 19 7.20 -25.69 8.39
C ASN A 19 6.79 -25.28 9.82
N GLU A 20 7.67 -24.61 10.57
CA GLU A 20 7.34 -24.14 11.90
C GLU A 20 6.26 -23.07 11.87
N THR A 21 5.30 -23.17 12.79
CA THR A 21 4.16 -22.24 12.87
C THR A 21 4.60 -20.79 13.04
N SER A 22 5.66 -20.54 13.82
CA SER A 22 6.24 -19.22 14.02
C SER A 22 6.86 -18.64 12.74
N PHE A 23 7.55 -19.48 11.95
CA PHE A 23 8.11 -19.10 10.66
C PHE A 23 7.01 -18.72 9.66
N ILE A 24 6.00 -19.57 9.53
CA ILE A 24 4.85 -19.34 8.64
C ILE A 24 4.10 -18.07 9.02
N ALA A 25 3.90 -17.82 10.32
CA ALA A 25 3.21 -16.63 10.80
C ALA A 25 3.96 -15.31 10.46
N ASN A 26 5.29 -15.35 10.35
CA ASN A 26 6.11 -14.19 10.00
C ASN A 26 6.34 -14.03 8.48
N MET A 27 5.82 -14.91 7.65
CA MET A 27 6.04 -14.86 6.20
C MET A 27 5.61 -13.53 5.57
N GLY A 28 4.50 -12.95 6.04
CA GLY A 28 4.03 -11.65 5.57
C GLY A 28 5.06 -10.53 5.82
N VAL A 29 5.73 -10.56 6.96
CA VAL A 29 6.78 -9.60 7.30
C VAL A 29 7.99 -9.76 6.39
N PHE A 30 8.39 -11.00 6.06
CA PHE A 30 9.52 -11.24 5.16
C PHE A 30 9.24 -10.73 3.74
N VAL A 31 8.01 -10.94 3.25
CA VAL A 31 7.58 -10.41 1.94
C VAL A 31 7.61 -8.88 1.94
N GLU A 32 7.03 -8.24 2.95
CA GLU A 32 6.99 -6.78 3.06
C GLU A 32 8.39 -6.16 3.12
N LEU A 33 9.30 -6.71 3.90
CA LEU A 33 10.69 -6.25 4.00
C LEU A 33 11.45 -6.44 2.68
N ALA A 34 11.23 -7.56 1.98
CA ALA A 34 11.82 -7.81 0.68
C ALA A 34 11.33 -6.80 -0.37
N GLU A 35 10.02 -6.56 -0.43
CA GLU A 35 9.43 -5.56 -1.33
C GLU A 35 9.97 -4.16 -1.03
N GLU A 36 10.04 -3.77 0.25
CA GLU A 36 10.58 -2.48 0.66
C GLU A 36 12.05 -2.31 0.24
N ARG A 37 12.88 -3.35 0.41
CA ARG A 37 14.29 -3.35 -0.03
C ARG A 37 14.39 -3.18 -1.54
N ILE A 38 13.60 -3.92 -2.32
CA ILE A 38 13.59 -3.82 -3.79
C ILE A 38 13.15 -2.42 -4.22
N LEU A 39 12.05 -1.91 -3.69
CA LEU A 39 11.48 -0.61 -4.06
C LEU A 39 12.39 0.56 -3.66
N LYS A 40 13.14 0.47 -2.58
CA LYS A 40 14.14 1.48 -2.18
C LYS A 40 15.37 1.48 -3.09
N SER A 41 15.72 0.34 -3.66
CA SER A 41 16.89 0.21 -4.55
C SER A 41 16.61 0.65 -5.99
N ILE A 42 15.35 0.65 -6.44
CA ILE A 42 14.97 0.86 -7.84
C ILE A 42 13.87 1.91 -7.93
N GLN A 43 14.16 3.04 -8.58
CA GLN A 43 13.14 4.03 -8.96
C GLN A 43 12.63 3.74 -10.37
N LEU A 44 11.56 2.96 -10.49
CA LEU A 44 10.95 2.63 -11.77
C LEU A 44 9.87 3.64 -12.16
N ASN A 45 9.89 4.09 -13.41
CA ASN A 45 8.86 4.99 -13.96
C ASN A 45 7.44 4.38 -13.93
N VAL A 46 7.33 3.06 -13.83
CA VAL A 46 6.05 2.36 -13.72
C VAL A 46 5.31 2.69 -12.41
N PHE A 47 6.03 3.12 -11.36
CA PHE A 47 5.44 3.53 -10.08
C PHE A 47 5.08 5.02 -10.04
N LYS A 48 4.85 5.65 -11.20
CA LYS A 48 4.27 7.00 -11.29
C LYS A 48 2.76 6.93 -11.36
N LYS A 49 2.12 7.82 -10.62
CA LYS A 49 0.66 7.96 -10.56
C LYS A 49 0.30 9.43 -10.57
N ASN A 50 -0.87 9.74 -11.09
CA ASN A 50 -1.42 11.09 -11.08
C ASN A 50 -2.62 11.13 -10.12
N ALA A 51 -2.65 12.13 -9.25
CA ALA A 51 -3.80 12.44 -8.42
C ALA A 51 -4.32 13.84 -8.77
N ALA A 52 -5.61 13.93 -9.03
CA ALA A 52 -6.29 15.20 -9.14
C ALA A 52 -6.65 15.71 -7.74
N GLY A 53 -6.45 16.98 -7.51
CA GLY A 53 -6.80 17.66 -6.27
C GLY A 53 -7.31 19.07 -6.53
N ALA A 54 -7.61 19.79 -5.47
CA ALA A 54 -8.02 21.18 -5.56
C ALA A 54 -7.30 22.00 -4.48
N MET A 55 -6.71 23.11 -4.88
CA MET A 55 -6.23 24.14 -3.98
C MET A 55 -7.39 25.07 -3.64
N THR A 56 -7.55 25.38 -2.36
CA THR A 56 -8.58 26.30 -1.89
C THR A 56 -7.98 27.70 -1.75
N SER A 57 -8.73 28.72 -2.19
CA SER A 57 -8.33 30.10 -2.00
C SER A 57 -8.01 30.41 -0.52
N SER A 58 -6.94 31.14 -0.29
CA SER A 58 -6.46 31.53 1.04
C SER A 58 -6.01 30.37 1.94
N ASN A 59 -5.82 29.16 1.38
CA ASN A 59 -5.23 28.03 2.08
C ASN A 59 -3.89 27.66 1.45
N GLN A 60 -2.83 27.75 2.23
CA GLN A 60 -1.47 27.44 1.79
C GLN A 60 -1.14 25.93 1.82
N TYR A 61 -2.02 25.09 2.31
CA TYR A 61 -1.80 23.65 2.45
C TYR A 61 -2.55 22.85 1.38
N LEU A 62 -1.85 21.90 0.78
CA LEU A 62 -2.42 20.92 -0.15
C LEU A 62 -2.18 19.51 0.38
N SER A 63 -3.23 18.73 0.54
CA SER A 63 -3.13 17.37 1.06
C SER A 63 -2.36 16.43 0.14
N ILE A 64 -1.55 15.57 0.74
CA ILE A 64 -0.76 14.54 0.09
C ILE A 64 -1.56 13.23 0.05
N PRO A 65 -1.56 12.48 -1.08
CA PRO A 65 -2.15 11.14 -1.11
C PRO A 65 -1.48 10.18 -0.13
N SER A 66 -2.23 9.26 0.47
CA SER A 66 -1.72 8.31 1.48
C SER A 66 -0.68 7.32 0.94
N ASP A 67 -0.66 7.09 -0.39
CA ASP A 67 0.30 6.22 -1.07
C ASP A 67 1.52 6.97 -1.65
N PHE A 68 1.67 8.26 -1.30
CA PHE A 68 2.75 9.11 -1.78
C PHE A 68 4.12 8.68 -1.25
N LEU A 69 5.10 8.63 -2.15
CA LEU A 69 6.49 8.34 -1.81
C LEU A 69 7.42 9.53 -2.12
N ALA A 70 7.31 10.09 -3.33
CA ALA A 70 8.12 11.24 -3.74
C ALA A 70 7.42 12.06 -4.84
N PRO A 71 7.56 13.39 -4.86
CA PRO A 71 6.96 14.23 -5.89
C PRO A 71 7.72 14.08 -7.21
N PHE A 72 6.98 14.09 -8.31
CA PHE A 72 7.55 14.22 -9.65
C PHE A 72 7.24 15.59 -10.26
N SER A 73 5.96 15.98 -10.28
CA SER A 73 5.52 17.31 -10.70
C SER A 73 4.17 17.67 -10.10
N LEU A 74 3.97 18.94 -9.83
CA LEU A 74 2.68 19.50 -9.42
C LEU A 74 2.31 20.59 -10.41
N SER A 75 1.11 20.51 -10.97
CA SER A 75 0.57 21.53 -11.85
C SER A 75 -0.78 22.04 -11.34
N ILE A 76 -1.08 23.29 -11.67
CA ILE A 76 -2.40 23.88 -11.48
C ILE A 76 -2.96 24.26 -12.84
N THR A 77 -4.29 24.27 -12.93
CA THR A 77 -5.00 24.76 -14.13
C THR A 77 -5.41 26.20 -13.87
N THR A 78 -4.88 27.10 -14.68
CA THR A 78 -5.31 28.52 -14.71
C THR A 78 -6.23 28.71 -15.89
N SER A 79 -7.46 29.16 -15.61
CA SER A 79 -8.40 29.56 -16.67
C SER A 79 -8.09 30.98 -17.10
N THR A 80 -7.65 31.19 -18.35
CA THR A 80 -7.65 32.51 -18.96
C THR A 80 -9.01 32.77 -19.55
N ALA A 81 -9.68 33.82 -19.04
CA ALA A 81 -11.08 34.16 -19.40
C ALA A 81 -11.28 34.56 -20.87
N ASP A 82 -10.23 34.66 -21.67
CA ASP A 82 -10.26 35.24 -23.01
C ASP A 82 -10.26 34.23 -24.17
N VAL A 83 -10.17 32.91 -23.88
CA VAL A 83 -10.22 31.88 -24.94
C VAL A 83 -11.11 30.73 -24.49
N GLU A 84 -12.21 30.51 -25.19
CA GLU A 84 -13.08 29.33 -25.00
C GLU A 84 -12.25 28.05 -25.06
N ASN A 85 -12.23 27.26 -23.97
CA ASN A 85 -11.51 25.98 -23.78
C ASN A 85 -9.97 26.06 -23.64
N SER A 86 -9.35 27.15 -23.28
CA SER A 86 -7.91 27.20 -23.02
C SER A 86 -7.62 26.99 -21.53
N ASN A 87 -7.54 25.73 -21.10
CA ASN A 87 -6.94 25.37 -19.82
C ASN A 87 -5.42 25.40 -19.96
N THR A 88 -4.77 26.39 -19.37
CA THR A 88 -3.31 26.46 -19.33
C THR A 88 -2.82 25.79 -18.04
N PHE A 89 -1.87 24.90 -18.15
CA PHE A 89 -1.22 24.28 -17.02
C PHE A 89 0.00 25.10 -16.60
N GLU A 90 0.04 25.48 -15.33
CA GLU A 90 1.23 26.04 -14.72
C GLU A 90 1.86 25.00 -13.79
N PHE A 91 3.16 24.74 -13.99
CA PHE A 91 3.90 23.77 -13.20
C PHE A 91 4.61 24.48 -12.04
N LEU A 92 4.33 24.03 -10.82
CA LEU A 92 4.99 24.54 -9.62
C LEU A 92 6.35 23.87 -9.48
N LEU A 93 7.33 24.62 -8.96
CA LEU A 93 8.66 24.10 -8.69
C LEU A 93 8.76 23.56 -7.27
N PHE A 94 9.21 22.31 -7.15
CA PHE A 94 9.53 21.72 -5.86
C PHE A 94 10.77 22.39 -5.26
N LYS A 95 10.68 22.84 -4.02
CA LYS A 95 11.75 23.53 -3.28
C LYS A 95 11.81 22.99 -1.85
N ASP A 96 12.91 23.34 -1.17
CA ASP A 96 13.01 23.10 0.27
C ASP A 96 12.03 23.97 1.05
N LEU A 97 11.61 23.49 2.22
CA LEU A 97 10.62 24.15 3.06
C LEU A 97 11.06 25.60 3.41
N ASP A 98 12.30 25.75 3.85
CA ASP A 98 12.89 27.06 4.23
C ASP A 98 12.83 28.08 3.08
N PHE A 99 12.98 27.61 1.85
CA PHE A 99 12.85 28.48 0.68
C PHE A 99 11.44 28.99 0.52
N VAL A 100 10.43 28.10 0.60
CA VAL A 100 9.01 28.48 0.42
C VAL A 100 8.55 29.41 1.54
N GLU A 101 8.95 29.16 2.78
CA GLU A 101 8.67 30.01 3.93
C GLU A 101 9.33 31.41 3.79
N SER A 102 10.57 31.45 3.32
CA SER A 102 11.29 32.72 3.07
C SER A 102 10.70 33.51 1.90
N TYR A 103 10.24 32.80 0.86
CA TYR A 103 9.62 33.42 -0.31
C TYR A 103 8.23 33.99 -0.01
N SER A 104 7.43 33.31 0.79
CA SER A 104 6.07 33.72 1.18
C SER A 104 5.90 33.72 2.71
N PRO A 105 6.57 34.63 3.42
CA PRO A 105 6.61 34.63 4.89
C PRO A 105 5.28 35.05 5.52
N ASN A 106 4.38 35.70 4.77
CA ASN A 106 3.06 36.10 5.25
C ASN A 106 1.97 35.29 4.54
N PRO A 107 1.32 34.35 5.24
CA PRO A 107 0.26 33.52 4.65
C PRO A 107 -0.97 34.32 4.16
N ALA A 108 -1.16 35.55 4.65
CA ALA A 108 -2.24 36.44 4.19
C ALA A 108 -1.95 37.07 2.81
N THR A 109 -0.70 37.03 2.33
CA THR A 109 -0.35 37.50 0.99
C THR A 109 -0.66 36.41 -0.02
N THR A 110 -1.71 36.61 -0.80
CA THR A 110 -2.17 35.66 -1.80
C THR A 110 -1.65 35.96 -3.19
N GLY A 111 -1.46 34.93 -4.00
CA GLY A 111 -1.02 35.04 -5.38
C GLY A 111 -1.23 33.73 -6.15
N VAL A 112 -0.82 33.70 -7.42
CA VAL A 112 -0.80 32.46 -8.18
C VAL A 112 0.34 31.58 -7.63
N PRO A 113 0.07 30.31 -7.25
CA PRO A 113 1.07 29.40 -6.74
C PRO A 113 2.24 29.17 -7.72
N GLN A 114 3.47 29.22 -7.25
CA GLN A 114 4.67 29.01 -8.06
C GLN A 114 5.59 27.93 -7.49
N TYR A 115 5.61 27.78 -6.18
CA TYR A 115 6.50 26.86 -5.47
C TYR A 115 5.72 25.98 -4.53
N TYR A 116 6.25 24.80 -4.27
CA TYR A 116 5.73 23.91 -3.24
C TYR A 116 6.87 23.17 -2.54
N ALA A 117 6.66 22.85 -1.28
CA ALA A 117 7.55 22.03 -0.46
C ALA A 117 6.74 21.01 0.33
N GLN A 118 7.37 19.92 0.73
CA GLN A 118 6.76 19.01 1.69
C GLN A 118 6.83 19.64 3.07
N PHE A 119 5.67 19.91 3.68
CA PHE A 119 5.57 20.50 5.02
C PHE A 119 5.59 19.42 6.09
N ASP A 120 4.74 18.42 5.94
CA ASP A 120 4.65 17.24 6.82
C ASP A 120 4.33 15.98 5.98
N VAL A 121 3.92 14.90 6.65
CA VAL A 121 3.57 13.62 6.00
C VAL A 121 2.30 13.75 5.15
N ASP A 122 1.39 14.63 5.56
CA ASP A 122 0.04 14.74 4.99
C ASP A 122 -0.14 15.96 4.09
N ASN A 123 0.79 16.96 4.13
CA ASN A 123 0.59 18.24 3.47
C ASN A 123 1.83 18.77 2.75
N PHE A 124 1.60 19.38 1.60
CA PHE A 124 2.52 20.32 0.97
C PHE A 124 2.22 21.74 1.42
N LEU A 125 3.27 22.55 1.57
CA LEU A 125 3.20 23.99 1.69
C LEU A 125 3.30 24.61 0.30
N ILE A 126 2.37 25.51 -0.03
CA ILE A 126 2.28 26.19 -1.33
C ILE A 126 2.65 27.66 -1.15
N GLY A 127 3.50 28.15 -2.02
CA GLY A 127 3.91 29.55 -2.03
C GLY A 127 3.83 30.20 -3.42
N PRO A 128 3.24 31.40 -3.55
CA PRO A 128 2.38 32.12 -2.59
C PRO A 128 1.10 31.40 -2.22
N THR A 129 0.45 31.81 -1.13
CA THR A 129 -0.91 31.32 -0.77
C THR A 129 -1.88 31.53 -1.93
N PRO A 130 -2.64 30.53 -2.36
CA PRO A 130 -3.53 30.62 -3.50
C PRO A 130 -4.53 31.79 -3.39
N ASN A 131 -4.60 32.63 -4.40
CA ASN A 131 -5.56 33.76 -4.47
C ASN A 131 -6.93 33.33 -5.02
N ALA A 132 -7.02 32.11 -5.57
CA ALA A 132 -8.24 31.51 -6.08
C ALA A 132 -8.25 30.00 -5.83
N SER A 133 -9.36 29.36 -6.09
CA SER A 133 -9.40 27.88 -6.10
C SER A 133 -8.87 27.38 -7.44
N TYR A 134 -7.88 26.49 -7.40
CA TYR A 134 -7.24 25.91 -8.57
C TYR A 134 -7.44 24.39 -8.60
N VAL A 135 -7.75 23.85 -9.76
CA VAL A 135 -7.63 22.40 -9.96
C VAL A 135 -6.15 22.08 -10.04
N SER A 136 -5.69 21.13 -9.25
CA SER A 136 -4.31 20.70 -9.22
C SER A 136 -4.16 19.25 -9.69
N THR A 137 -3.03 18.94 -10.31
CA THR A 137 -2.65 17.57 -10.67
C THR A 137 -1.26 17.30 -10.13
N LEU A 138 -1.16 16.38 -9.20
CA LEU A 138 0.08 15.88 -8.65
C LEU A 138 0.48 14.62 -9.39
N SER A 139 1.64 14.62 -10.05
CA SER A 139 2.33 13.43 -10.53
C SER A 139 3.38 13.03 -9.51
N TYR A 140 3.36 11.80 -9.05
CA TYR A 140 4.21 11.35 -7.96
C TYR A 140 4.57 9.88 -8.08
N PHE A 141 5.63 9.48 -7.41
CA PHE A 141 5.93 8.08 -7.18
C PHE A 141 5.09 7.58 -6.02
N TYR A 142 4.38 6.47 -6.24
CA TYR A 142 3.55 5.85 -5.22
C TYR A 142 4.18 4.56 -4.72
N ARG A 143 3.85 4.19 -3.48
CA ARG A 143 4.16 2.88 -2.91
C ARG A 143 3.09 1.89 -3.38
N PRO A 144 3.44 0.88 -4.19
CA PRO A 144 2.46 -0.16 -4.55
C PRO A 144 2.05 -0.96 -3.30
N ALA A 145 0.83 -1.47 -3.32
CA ALA A 145 0.35 -2.35 -2.26
C ALA A 145 1.25 -3.59 -2.15
N SER A 146 1.55 -4.00 -0.94
CA SER A 146 2.33 -5.21 -0.67
C SER A 146 1.55 -6.46 -1.04
N LEU A 147 2.24 -7.49 -1.49
CA LEU A 147 1.65 -8.81 -1.69
C LEU A 147 1.12 -9.41 -0.35
N ASN A 148 1.69 -8.98 0.78
CA ASN A 148 1.20 -9.32 2.11
C ASN A 148 -0.22 -8.78 2.41
N GLU A 149 -0.65 -7.73 1.70
CA GLU A 149 -2.01 -7.19 1.79
C GLU A 149 -3.02 -7.88 0.85
N SER A 150 -2.64 -9.01 0.27
CA SER A 150 -3.52 -9.83 -0.57
C SER A 150 -4.81 -10.19 0.15
N LEU A 151 -5.91 -10.12 -0.59
CA LEU A 151 -7.25 -10.33 -0.07
C LEU A 151 -7.84 -11.66 -0.55
N LEU A 152 -8.58 -12.29 0.33
CA LEU A 152 -9.30 -13.52 0.10
C LEU A 152 -10.78 -13.30 0.40
N THR A 153 -11.66 -13.84 -0.43
CA THR A 153 -13.10 -13.86 -0.15
C THR A 153 -13.47 -15.14 0.58
N LEU A 154 -14.06 -15.00 1.75
CA LEU A 154 -14.61 -16.08 2.55
C LEU A 154 -16.12 -16.04 2.44
N THR A 155 -16.75 -17.13 1.98
CA THR A 155 -18.21 -17.28 2.00
C THR A 155 -18.62 -17.94 3.31
N VAL A 156 -19.58 -17.35 3.98
CA VAL A 156 -20.02 -17.76 5.32
C VAL A 156 -21.55 -17.90 5.36
N GLY A 157 -22.08 -18.59 6.37
CA GLY A 157 -23.52 -18.74 6.56
C GLY A 157 -24.24 -17.40 6.77
N ALA A 158 -23.68 -16.53 7.61
CA ALA A 158 -24.15 -15.16 7.76
C ALA A 158 -23.03 -14.30 8.36
N THR A 159 -22.90 -13.04 7.92
CA THR A 159 -21.89 -12.12 8.45
C THR A 159 -22.27 -11.51 9.80
N GLY A 160 -23.52 -11.57 10.18
CA GLY A 160 -24.01 -11.19 11.52
C GLY A 160 -23.49 -9.84 12.01
N SER A 161 -22.90 -9.85 13.21
CA SER A 161 -22.37 -8.66 13.90
C SER A 161 -20.86 -8.49 13.74
N PHE A 162 -20.21 -9.16 12.78
CA PHE A 162 -18.78 -8.94 12.52
C PHE A 162 -18.49 -7.49 12.15
N THR A 163 -17.30 -7.02 12.52
CA THR A 163 -16.86 -5.64 12.25
C THR A 163 -15.60 -5.62 11.37
N ASN A 164 -15.48 -4.56 10.54
CA ASN A 164 -14.27 -4.36 9.75
C ASN A 164 -13.07 -4.11 10.68
N GLY A 165 -11.94 -4.70 10.36
CA GLY A 165 -10.70 -4.58 11.12
C GLY A 165 -10.54 -5.60 12.25
N GLU A 166 -11.58 -6.37 12.59
CA GLU A 166 -11.43 -7.39 13.64
C GLU A 166 -10.73 -8.65 13.13
N LYS A 167 -10.09 -9.35 14.06
CA LYS A 167 -9.52 -10.67 13.80
C LYS A 167 -10.58 -11.74 13.94
N ILE A 168 -10.53 -12.73 13.07
CA ILE A 168 -11.32 -13.96 13.12
C ILE A 168 -10.42 -15.16 13.34
N THR A 169 -10.91 -16.15 14.08
CA THR A 169 -10.19 -17.40 14.36
C THR A 169 -11.06 -18.59 14.02
N GLY A 170 -10.50 -19.54 13.25
CA GLY A 170 -11.15 -20.82 12.93
C GLY A 170 -11.07 -21.79 14.10
N ALA A 171 -12.18 -22.39 14.46
CA ALA A 171 -12.28 -23.28 15.60
C ALA A 171 -11.55 -24.63 15.38
N THR A 172 -11.48 -25.10 14.15
CA THR A 172 -10.84 -26.38 13.80
C THR A 172 -9.44 -26.18 13.26
N SER A 173 -9.27 -25.23 12.34
CA SER A 173 -7.98 -24.95 11.69
C SER A 173 -7.02 -24.18 12.60
N GLY A 174 -7.52 -23.43 13.57
CA GLY A 174 -6.75 -22.48 14.35
C GLY A 174 -6.23 -21.26 13.55
N VAL A 175 -6.65 -21.15 12.29
CA VAL A 175 -6.23 -20.08 11.38
C VAL A 175 -6.78 -18.75 11.86
N VAL A 176 -5.93 -17.73 11.84
CA VAL A 176 -6.30 -16.35 12.19
C VAL A 176 -6.15 -15.45 10.97
N SER A 177 -7.14 -14.60 10.74
CA SER A 177 -7.08 -13.56 9.72
C SER A 177 -7.79 -12.30 10.19
N THR A 178 -7.69 -11.22 9.40
CA THR A 178 -8.33 -9.93 9.70
C THR A 178 -9.36 -9.61 8.64
N ILE A 179 -10.56 -9.22 9.05
CA ILE A 179 -11.62 -8.76 8.15
C ILE A 179 -11.25 -7.37 7.62
N LYS A 180 -11.20 -7.22 6.30
CA LYS A 180 -10.96 -5.95 5.62
C LYS A 180 -12.25 -5.31 5.10
N ALA A 181 -13.23 -6.12 4.70
CA ALA A 181 -14.53 -5.63 4.27
C ALA A 181 -15.63 -6.70 4.47
N ILE A 182 -16.85 -6.25 4.57
CA ILE A 182 -18.05 -7.09 4.64
C ILE A 182 -18.95 -6.71 3.45
N PRO A 183 -18.70 -7.28 2.25
CA PRO A 183 -19.41 -6.89 1.03
C PRO A 183 -20.88 -7.28 1.00
N SER A 184 -21.24 -8.34 1.71
CA SER A 184 -22.64 -8.83 1.76
C SER A 184 -22.94 -9.54 3.08
N SER A 185 -24.20 -9.95 3.25
CA SER A 185 -24.62 -10.72 4.43
C SER A 185 -24.03 -12.13 4.52
N THR A 186 -23.33 -12.60 3.49
CA THR A 186 -22.74 -13.96 3.42
C THR A 186 -21.30 -13.98 2.96
N THR A 187 -20.65 -12.82 2.80
CA THR A 187 -19.25 -12.74 2.35
C THR A 187 -18.43 -11.83 3.23
N LEU A 188 -17.24 -12.31 3.60
CA LEU A 188 -16.19 -11.56 4.27
C LEU A 188 -14.98 -11.45 3.34
N THR A 189 -14.44 -10.27 3.18
CA THR A 189 -13.12 -10.07 2.56
C THR A 189 -12.08 -10.00 3.67
N ILE A 190 -11.14 -10.92 3.67
CA ILE A 190 -10.12 -11.07 4.71
C ILE A 190 -8.73 -10.95 4.11
N LEU A 191 -7.72 -10.64 4.92
CA LEU A 191 -6.32 -10.83 4.53
C LEU A 191 -6.06 -12.31 4.29
N VAL A 192 -5.23 -12.63 3.29
CA VAL A 192 -4.81 -14.02 3.06
C VAL A 192 -4.09 -14.53 4.30
N PRO A 193 -4.64 -15.57 4.98
CA PRO A 193 -4.06 -16.07 6.22
C PRO A 193 -2.85 -16.96 5.97
N SER A 194 -2.08 -17.23 7.01
CA SER A 194 -0.94 -18.15 6.96
C SER A 194 -1.33 -19.63 6.80
N GLY A 195 -2.61 -19.97 7.01
CA GLY A 195 -3.19 -21.30 6.79
C GLY A 195 -4.47 -21.21 5.96
N THR A 196 -5.20 -22.30 5.85
CA THR A 196 -6.48 -22.37 5.14
C THR A 196 -7.59 -22.66 6.13
N PHE A 197 -8.67 -21.88 6.07
CA PHE A 197 -9.88 -22.21 6.79
C PHE A 197 -10.50 -23.49 6.23
N THR A 198 -11.05 -24.31 7.11
CA THR A 198 -11.72 -25.55 6.72
C THR A 198 -13.19 -25.28 6.41
N ASP A 199 -13.68 -25.77 5.28
CA ASP A 199 -15.11 -25.67 4.96
C ASP A 199 -15.92 -26.40 6.03
N GLY A 200 -16.98 -25.76 6.52
CA GLY A 200 -17.82 -26.24 7.61
C GLY A 200 -17.34 -25.85 9.01
N GLU A 201 -16.16 -25.27 9.17
CA GLU A 201 -15.72 -24.82 10.51
C GLU A 201 -16.43 -23.54 10.96
N THR A 202 -16.51 -23.38 12.27
CA THR A 202 -16.99 -22.13 12.88
C THR A 202 -15.82 -21.14 13.02
N ILE A 203 -16.03 -19.91 12.57
CA ILE A 203 -15.11 -18.79 12.85
C ILE A 203 -15.71 -17.87 13.91
N THR A 204 -14.86 -17.31 14.75
CA THR A 204 -15.25 -16.40 15.84
C THR A 204 -14.49 -15.08 15.70
N GLY A 205 -15.23 -13.96 15.79
CA GLY A 205 -14.67 -12.60 15.82
C GLY A 205 -14.08 -12.28 17.19
N ALA A 206 -12.89 -11.70 17.23
CA ALA A 206 -12.17 -11.40 18.47
C ALA A 206 -12.78 -10.23 19.26
N THR A 207 -13.47 -9.31 18.59
CA THR A 207 -14.03 -8.10 19.22
C THR A 207 -15.56 -8.18 19.31
N SER A 208 -16.20 -8.66 18.24
CA SER A 208 -17.65 -8.77 18.18
C SER A 208 -18.21 -10.00 18.89
N GLU A 209 -17.35 -11.01 19.16
CA GLU A 209 -17.74 -12.36 19.60
C GLU A 209 -18.74 -13.05 18.65
N ALA A 210 -18.95 -12.47 17.46
CA ALA A 210 -19.80 -13.04 16.42
C ALA A 210 -19.24 -14.38 15.96
N THR A 211 -20.13 -15.33 15.68
CA THR A 211 -19.78 -16.64 15.15
C THR A 211 -20.53 -16.92 13.87
N THR A 212 -19.88 -17.59 12.93
CA THR A 212 -20.51 -18.08 11.70
C THR A 212 -19.75 -19.29 11.17
N THR A 213 -20.39 -20.04 10.27
CA THR A 213 -19.78 -21.21 9.64
C THR A 213 -19.19 -20.83 8.29
N VAL A 214 -17.97 -21.23 8.01
CA VAL A 214 -17.33 -21.11 6.70
C VAL A 214 -18.02 -22.06 5.74
N THR A 215 -18.55 -21.53 4.65
CA THR A 215 -19.19 -22.34 3.61
C THR A 215 -18.22 -22.66 2.48
N SER A 216 -17.36 -21.71 2.15
CA SER A 216 -16.32 -21.91 1.14
C SER A 216 -15.21 -20.87 1.32
N THR A 217 -13.99 -21.32 1.13
CA THR A 217 -12.80 -20.47 1.11
C THR A 217 -12.41 -20.20 -0.34
N GLY A 218 -12.40 -18.92 -0.76
CA GLY A 218 -11.93 -18.51 -2.07
C GLY A 218 -10.43 -18.74 -2.24
N SER A 219 -9.94 -18.63 -3.46
CA SER A 219 -8.50 -18.67 -3.74
C SER A 219 -7.91 -17.28 -3.69
N ASP A 220 -6.66 -17.19 -3.25
CA ASP A 220 -5.83 -15.99 -3.40
C ASP A 220 -5.50 -15.81 -4.90
N ALA A 221 -6.01 -14.74 -5.46
CA ALA A 221 -5.75 -14.35 -6.86
C ALA A 221 -5.04 -12.99 -6.96
N THR A 222 -4.66 -12.40 -5.81
CA THR A 222 -4.01 -11.10 -5.77
C THR A 222 -2.55 -11.24 -6.20
N ILE A 223 -2.15 -10.40 -7.14
CA ILE A 223 -0.76 -10.28 -7.61
C ILE A 223 -0.30 -8.83 -7.42
N SER A 224 0.96 -8.64 -7.08
CA SER A 224 1.60 -7.33 -7.09
C SER A 224 2.42 -7.15 -8.37
N TRP A 225 2.76 -5.90 -8.71
CA TRP A 225 3.63 -5.66 -9.86
C TRP A 225 4.97 -6.41 -9.74
N LEU A 226 5.55 -6.46 -8.54
CA LEU A 226 6.78 -7.20 -8.27
C LEU A 226 6.60 -8.70 -8.48
N SER A 227 5.48 -9.26 -8.03
CA SER A 227 5.20 -10.69 -8.18
C SER A 227 4.95 -11.12 -9.63
N GLU A 228 4.61 -10.18 -10.51
CA GLU A 228 4.38 -10.44 -11.93
C GLU A 228 5.62 -10.16 -12.78
N ASN A 229 6.35 -9.07 -12.50
CA ASN A 229 7.43 -8.60 -13.37
C ASN A 229 8.83 -8.82 -12.79
N ALA A 230 8.95 -9.13 -11.50
CA ALA A 230 10.21 -9.35 -10.81
C ALA A 230 10.14 -10.55 -9.84
N GLU A 231 9.48 -11.64 -10.25
CA GLU A 231 9.24 -12.85 -9.42
C GLU A 231 10.51 -13.38 -8.76
N ILE A 232 11.60 -13.45 -9.53
CA ILE A 232 12.89 -13.96 -9.03
C ILE A 232 13.45 -13.06 -7.94
N ALA A 233 13.43 -11.75 -8.15
CA ALA A 233 13.89 -10.78 -7.16
C ALA A 233 13.05 -10.84 -5.88
N LEU A 234 11.74 -10.97 -6.02
CA LEU A 234 10.83 -11.10 -4.88
C LEU A 234 11.07 -12.40 -4.11
N LEU A 235 11.21 -13.53 -4.80
CA LEU A 235 11.48 -14.82 -4.16
C LEU A 235 12.80 -14.79 -3.38
N TYR A 236 13.90 -14.39 -4.03
CA TYR A 236 15.21 -14.37 -3.35
C TYR A 236 15.32 -13.28 -2.31
N GLY A 237 14.65 -12.14 -2.50
CA GLY A 237 14.52 -11.13 -1.46
C GLY A 237 13.83 -11.67 -0.21
N THR A 238 12.70 -12.36 -0.38
CA THR A 238 11.97 -13.00 0.72
C THR A 238 12.79 -14.12 1.38
N LEU A 239 13.51 -14.93 0.60
CA LEU A 239 14.42 -15.95 1.14
C LEU A 239 15.55 -15.33 1.96
N THR A 240 16.09 -14.18 1.56
CA THR A 240 17.09 -13.46 2.35
C THR A 240 16.56 -13.04 3.72
N GLU A 241 15.35 -12.44 3.77
CA GLU A 241 14.74 -12.05 5.04
C GLU A 241 14.40 -13.28 5.91
N ALA A 242 13.92 -14.36 5.29
CA ALA A 242 13.67 -15.63 5.96
C ALA A 242 14.95 -16.22 6.58
N SER A 243 16.08 -16.17 5.84
CA SER A 243 17.38 -16.64 6.32
C SER A 243 17.89 -15.82 7.51
N VAL A 244 17.69 -14.51 7.50
CA VAL A 244 18.00 -13.65 8.64
C VAL A 244 17.18 -14.05 9.87
N TYR A 245 15.92 -14.35 9.69
CA TYR A 245 15.05 -14.83 10.78
C TYR A 245 15.52 -16.18 11.35
N MET A 246 15.90 -17.12 10.49
CA MET A 246 16.39 -18.44 10.88
C MET A 246 17.83 -18.41 11.42
N LYS A 247 18.53 -17.28 11.34
CA LYS A 247 19.93 -17.10 11.71
C LYS A 247 20.87 -18.07 10.94
N GLU A 248 20.60 -18.22 9.65
CA GLU A 248 21.44 -19.04 8.76
C GLU A 248 22.85 -18.46 8.60
N GLU A 249 23.77 -19.31 8.11
CA GLU A 249 25.15 -18.91 7.86
C GLU A 249 25.24 -17.81 6.79
N GLN A 250 26.24 -16.93 6.92
CA GLN A 250 26.45 -15.79 6.02
C GLN A 250 26.60 -16.17 4.56
N ASP A 251 27.15 -17.35 4.28
CA ASP A 251 27.34 -17.85 2.91
C ASP A 251 26.01 -18.14 2.21
N ILE A 252 25.01 -18.65 2.92
CA ILE A 252 23.67 -18.91 2.40
C ILE A 252 22.96 -17.59 2.11
N MET A 253 23.06 -16.62 3.02
CA MET A 253 22.50 -15.27 2.83
C MET A 253 23.17 -14.56 1.63
N ALA A 254 24.49 -14.69 1.47
CA ALA A 254 25.23 -14.13 0.33
C ALA A 254 24.78 -14.74 -0.99
N MET A 255 24.53 -16.04 -1.02
CA MET A 255 24.02 -16.74 -2.19
C MET A 255 22.63 -16.21 -2.63
N TYR A 256 21.72 -15.97 -1.69
CA TYR A 256 20.40 -15.40 -2.01
C TYR A 256 20.49 -13.96 -2.50
N ASN A 257 21.35 -13.14 -1.90
CA ASN A 257 21.55 -11.73 -2.29
C ASN A 257 22.23 -11.56 -3.67
N SER A 258 22.96 -12.57 -4.16
CA SER A 258 23.69 -12.51 -5.44
C SER A 258 22.85 -12.85 -6.66
N ARG A 259 21.62 -13.28 -6.48
CA ARG A 259 20.69 -13.71 -7.53
C ARG A 259 19.53 -12.72 -7.71
#